data_97b733401666e5fc7ef07aef2c8d3ceb
#
_entry.id   97b733401666e5fc7ef07aef2c8d3ceb
#
_cell.length_a   1.000
_cell.length_b   1.000
_cell.length_c   1.000
_cell.angle_alpha   90.00
_cell.angle_beta   90.00
_cell.angle_gamma   90.00
#
_symmetry.space_group_name_H-M   'P 1'
#
loop_
_entity.id
_entity.type
_entity.pdbx_description
1 polymer ?
#
loop_
_entity_poly.entity_id
_entity_poly.type
_entity_poly.pdbx_seq_one_letter_code
_entity_poly.pdbx_strand_id
1 'polypeptide(L)'
;MEIKANLMTYNTFTFKTEAQMLLFIRIWEDNGTELFDKLKTKGCIRFCLNQIWNVKGTFKTSVLFEYDGPSAFKQCQVELENFTKNIMKELQAANPIIEASRNIVLQDLRV
;
A
#
# COMPACT_ATOMS: atom_id res chain seq x y z
N MET A 1 25.96 2.75 3.61
CA MET A 1 24.99 1.97 4.39
C MET A 1 23.92 1.43 3.43
N GLU A 2 23.74 0.13 3.42
CA GLU A 2 22.67 -0.49 2.63
C GLU A 2 21.40 -0.56 3.47
N ILE A 3 20.29 -0.11 2.86
CA ILE A 3 18.96 -0.30 3.43
C ILE A 3 18.38 -1.54 2.76
N LYS A 4 18.04 -2.56 3.55
CA LYS A 4 17.46 -3.79 3.04
C LYS A 4 16.06 -3.97 3.60
N ALA A 5 15.09 -4.11 2.71
CA ALA A 5 13.76 -4.55 3.08
C ALA A 5 13.77 -6.07 3.17
N ASN A 6 13.45 -6.61 4.33
CA ASN A 6 13.37 -8.06 4.51
C ASN A 6 11.99 -8.61 4.18
N LEU A 7 10.99 -7.77 4.22
CA LEU A 7 9.61 -8.13 3.93
C LEU A 7 8.92 -7.02 3.14
N MET A 8 8.17 -7.40 2.12
CA MET A 8 7.44 -6.46 1.29
C MET A 8 6.01 -6.93 1.15
N THR A 9 5.04 -6.04 1.30
CA THR A 9 3.65 -6.32 0.95
C THR A 9 3.35 -5.66 -0.38
N TYR A 10 2.63 -6.39 -1.23
CA TYR A 10 2.20 -5.91 -2.53
C TYR A 10 0.72 -6.23 -2.67
N ASN A 11 -0.10 -5.19 -2.68
CA ASN A 11 -1.54 -5.33 -2.75
C ASN A 11 -2.05 -4.69 -4.03
N THR A 12 -2.88 -5.42 -4.78
CA THR A 12 -3.54 -4.86 -5.96
C THR A 12 -5.01 -4.62 -5.66
N PHE A 13 -5.54 -3.57 -6.26
CA PHE A 13 -6.92 -3.12 -6.07
C PHE A 13 -7.55 -2.93 -7.44
N THR A 14 -8.60 -3.68 -7.70
CA THR A 14 -9.34 -3.60 -8.98
C THR A 14 -10.68 -2.93 -8.75
N PHE A 15 -11.03 -1.99 -9.62
CA PHE A 15 -12.24 -1.19 -9.53
C PHE A 15 -13.14 -1.43 -10.75
N LYS A 16 -14.45 -1.30 -10.54
CA LYS A 16 -15.42 -1.45 -11.64
C LYS A 16 -15.45 -0.22 -12.55
N THR A 17 -15.17 0.97 -12.00
CA THR A 17 -15.21 2.22 -12.75
C THR A 17 -13.96 3.03 -12.50
N GLU A 18 -13.64 3.90 -13.46
CA GLU A 18 -12.54 4.86 -13.32
C GLU A 18 -12.78 5.80 -12.14
N ALA A 19 -14.02 6.24 -11.95
CA ALA A 19 -14.36 7.13 -10.84
C ALA A 19 -14.04 6.50 -9.48
N GLN A 20 -14.31 5.22 -9.31
CA GLN A 20 -13.97 4.50 -8.07
C GLN A 20 -12.46 4.40 -7.88
N MET A 21 -11.72 4.14 -8.95
CA MET A 21 -10.25 4.11 -8.91
C MET A 21 -9.69 5.48 -8.51
N LEU A 22 -10.20 6.56 -9.12
CA LEU A 22 -9.76 7.93 -8.82
C LEU A 22 -10.07 8.31 -7.37
N LEU A 23 -11.20 7.88 -6.85
CA LEU A 23 -11.53 8.08 -5.43
C LEU A 23 -10.51 7.40 -4.52
N PHE A 24 -10.14 6.17 -4.83
CA PHE A 24 -9.12 5.43 -4.06
C PHE A 24 -7.76 6.12 -4.12
N ILE A 25 -7.33 6.56 -5.29
CA ILE A 25 -6.07 7.29 -5.46
C ILE A 25 -6.08 8.56 -4.59
N ARG A 26 -7.19 9.28 -4.60
CA ARG A 26 -7.32 10.50 -3.80
C ARG A 26 -7.23 10.26 -2.30
N ILE A 27 -7.79 9.15 -1.82
CA ILE A 27 -7.66 8.75 -0.41
C ILE A 27 -6.17 8.67 -0.02
N TRP A 28 -5.34 8.05 -0.87
CA TRP A 28 -3.92 7.94 -0.61
C TRP A 28 -3.18 9.27 -0.76
N GLU A 29 -3.54 10.07 -1.75
CA GLU A 29 -2.95 11.40 -1.92
C GLU A 29 -3.20 12.28 -0.69
N ASP A 30 -4.40 12.22 -0.14
CA ASP A 30 -4.79 13.04 1.00
C ASP A 30 -4.21 12.54 2.33
N ASN A 31 -3.96 11.25 2.47
CA ASN A 31 -3.62 10.63 3.76
C ASN A 31 -2.28 9.91 3.78
N GLY A 32 -1.71 9.61 2.63
CA GLY A 32 -0.55 8.73 2.53
C GLY A 32 0.69 9.24 3.25
N THR A 33 0.98 10.53 3.15
CA THR A 33 2.14 11.12 3.80
C THR A 33 2.04 11.03 5.32
N GLU A 34 0.89 11.37 5.87
CA GLU A 34 0.65 11.33 7.32
C GLU A 34 0.74 9.88 7.83
N LEU A 35 0.15 8.94 7.09
CA LEU A 35 0.23 7.53 7.44
C LEU A 35 1.68 7.03 7.40
N PHE A 36 2.41 7.35 6.33
CA PHE A 36 3.80 6.93 6.21
C PHE A 36 4.67 7.50 7.33
N ASP A 37 4.43 8.74 7.75
CA ASP A 37 5.15 9.35 8.86
C ASP A 37 5.00 8.54 10.15
N LYS A 38 3.85 7.92 10.36
CA LYS A 38 3.62 7.02 11.50
C LYS A 38 4.32 5.67 11.30
N LEU A 39 4.20 5.10 10.09
CA LEU A 39 4.75 3.78 9.79
C LEU A 39 6.28 3.76 9.81
N LYS A 40 6.93 4.82 9.35
CA LYS A 40 8.40 4.87 9.31
C LYS A 40 9.03 4.80 10.71
N THR A 41 8.33 5.27 11.74
CA THR A 41 8.80 5.17 13.12
C THR A 41 8.76 3.73 13.64
N LYS A 42 8.07 2.84 12.94
CA LYS A 42 7.89 1.43 13.30
C LYS A 42 8.60 0.48 12.34
N GLY A 43 9.47 1.01 11.50
CA GLY A 43 10.32 0.20 10.63
C GLY A 43 9.81 0.04 9.20
N CYS A 44 8.80 0.79 8.78
CA CYS A 44 8.44 0.87 7.37
C CYS A 44 9.46 1.76 6.66
N ILE A 45 10.05 1.28 5.56
CA ILE A 45 11.11 2.00 4.86
C ILE A 45 10.69 2.54 3.51
N ARG A 46 9.54 2.11 2.99
CA ARG A 46 9.03 2.62 1.71
C ARG A 46 7.54 2.41 1.60
N PHE A 47 6.88 3.38 1.00
CA PHE A 47 5.50 3.30 0.53
C PHE A 47 5.49 3.71 -0.94
N CYS A 48 4.78 2.96 -1.77
CA CYS A 48 4.65 3.30 -3.18
C CYS A 48 3.24 2.98 -3.68
N LEU A 49 2.56 4.00 -4.18
CA LEU A 49 1.26 3.88 -4.81
C LEU A 49 1.45 3.90 -6.33
N ASN A 50 0.88 2.94 -7.03
CA ASN A 50 1.04 2.81 -8.48
C ASN A 50 -0.31 2.65 -9.16
N GLN A 51 -0.40 3.17 -10.37
CA GLN A 51 -1.49 2.82 -11.28
C GLN A 51 -0.99 1.78 -12.28
N ILE A 52 -1.73 0.68 -12.42
CA ILE A 52 -1.41 -0.34 -13.43
C ILE A 52 -2.07 0.12 -14.73
N TRP A 53 -1.27 0.52 -15.71
CA TRP A 53 -1.76 1.20 -16.91
C TRP A 53 -1.74 0.34 -18.19
N ASN A 54 -1.02 -0.76 -18.17
CA ASN A 54 -0.78 -1.55 -19.37
C ASN A 54 -1.86 -2.60 -19.68
N VAL A 55 -2.90 -2.68 -18.85
CA VAL A 55 -4.00 -3.63 -19.05
C VAL A 55 -5.24 -2.86 -19.45
N LYS A 56 -5.60 -2.96 -20.73
CA LYS A 56 -6.77 -2.25 -21.28
C LYS A 56 -8.07 -2.77 -20.69
N GLY A 57 -9.01 -1.85 -20.46
CA GLY A 57 -10.35 -2.20 -19.96
C GLY A 57 -10.41 -2.51 -18.47
N THR A 58 -9.33 -2.31 -17.74
CA THR A 58 -9.31 -2.49 -16.29
C THR A 58 -8.87 -1.22 -15.59
N PHE A 59 -9.37 -1.04 -14.37
CA PHE A 59 -9.00 0.07 -13.50
C PHE A 59 -8.32 -0.54 -12.28
N LYS A 60 -7.00 -0.49 -12.25
CA LYS A 60 -6.20 -1.15 -11.22
C LYS A 60 -5.15 -0.22 -10.64
N THR A 61 -4.96 -0.34 -9.33
CA THR A 61 -3.83 0.27 -8.62
C THR A 61 -3.08 -0.79 -7.85
N SER A 62 -1.88 -0.46 -7.40
CA SER A 62 -1.14 -1.28 -6.45
C SER A 62 -0.54 -0.41 -5.36
N VAL A 63 -0.45 -0.99 -4.17
CA VAL A 63 0.19 -0.35 -3.01
C VAL A 63 1.28 -1.28 -2.51
N LEU A 64 2.48 -0.75 -2.43
CA LEU A 64 3.65 -1.47 -1.98
C LEU A 64 4.16 -0.85 -0.68
N PHE A 65 4.41 -1.69 0.32
CA PHE A 65 5.13 -1.31 1.53
C PHE A 65 6.35 -2.20 1.68
N GLU A 66 7.49 -1.60 2.00
CA GLU A 66 8.70 -2.33 2.37
C GLU A 66 8.96 -2.13 3.86
N TYR A 67 9.25 -3.21 4.55
CA TYR A 67 9.49 -3.23 6.00
C TYR A 67 10.89 -3.74 6.30
N ASP A 68 11.46 -3.26 7.39
CA ASP A 68 12.79 -3.65 7.88
C ASP A 68 12.79 -5.08 8.48
N GLY A 69 11.71 -5.80 8.34
CA GLY A 69 11.60 -7.18 8.78
C GLY A 69 10.21 -7.53 9.28
N PRO A 70 9.99 -8.79 9.69
CA PRO A 70 8.68 -9.25 10.17
C PRO A 70 8.16 -8.50 11.40
N SER A 71 9.06 -8.09 12.30
CA SER A 71 8.67 -7.33 13.49
C SER A 71 8.10 -5.95 13.11
N ALA A 72 8.77 -5.24 12.20
CA ALA A 72 8.29 -3.97 11.68
C ALA A 72 6.92 -4.12 11.00
N PHE A 73 6.75 -5.18 10.20
CA PHE A 73 5.47 -5.49 9.59
C PHE A 73 4.36 -5.61 10.63
N LYS A 74 4.58 -6.39 11.70
CA LYS A 74 3.57 -6.58 12.75
C LYS A 74 3.23 -5.27 13.45
N GLN A 75 4.21 -4.46 13.77
CA GLN A 75 3.98 -3.18 14.44
C GLN A 75 3.21 -2.20 13.56
N CYS A 76 3.47 -2.22 12.26
CA CYS A 76 2.77 -1.36 11.31
C CYS A 76 1.31 -1.77 11.09
N GLN A 77 0.96 -3.05 11.30
CA GLN A 77 -0.42 -3.52 11.11
C GLN A 77 -1.43 -2.78 11.99
N VAL A 78 -1.05 -2.43 13.20
CA VAL A 78 -1.93 -1.68 14.11
C VAL A 78 -2.30 -0.32 13.52
N GLU A 79 -1.32 0.39 12.99
CA GLU A 79 -1.56 1.69 12.35
C GLU A 79 -2.39 1.55 11.07
N LEU A 80 -2.12 0.52 10.28
CA LEU A 80 -2.85 0.27 9.05
C LEU A 80 -4.31 -0.09 9.33
N GLU A 81 -4.57 -0.88 10.37
CA GLU A 81 -5.94 -1.20 10.79
C GLU A 81 -6.68 0.06 11.23
N ASN A 82 -6.04 0.92 12.03
CA ASN A 82 -6.63 2.18 12.45
C ASN A 82 -6.93 3.09 11.26
N PHE A 83 -5.99 3.17 10.32
CA PHE A 83 -6.18 3.94 9.10
C PHE A 83 -7.38 3.44 8.31
N THR A 84 -7.46 2.12 8.09
CA THR A 84 -8.57 1.50 7.36
C THR A 84 -9.92 1.80 8.03
N LYS A 85 -9.99 1.73 9.36
CA LYS A 85 -11.21 2.06 10.10
C LYS A 85 -11.62 3.52 9.88
N ASN A 86 -10.65 4.43 9.86
CA ASN A 86 -10.92 5.86 9.70
C ASN A 86 -11.42 6.22 8.30
N ILE A 87 -11.04 5.46 7.28
CA ILE A 87 -11.45 5.71 5.89
C ILE A 87 -12.49 4.71 5.38
N MET A 88 -13.13 3.97 6.28
CA MET A 88 -14.02 2.86 5.89
C MET A 88 -15.12 3.28 4.94
N LYS A 89 -15.74 4.45 5.14
CA LYS A 89 -16.81 4.93 4.26
C LYS A 89 -16.30 5.21 2.85
N GLU A 90 -15.18 5.89 2.73
CA GLU A 90 -14.55 6.20 1.45
C GLU A 90 -14.09 4.93 0.76
N LEU A 91 -13.52 4.01 1.51
CA LEU A 91 -13.06 2.73 0.98
C LEU A 91 -14.22 1.90 0.45
N GLN A 92 -15.34 1.86 1.15
CA GLN A 92 -16.56 1.18 0.70
C GLN A 92 -17.12 1.81 -0.57
N ALA A 93 -17.07 3.15 -0.68
CA ALA A 93 -17.51 3.84 -1.89
C ALA A 93 -16.64 3.48 -3.10
N ALA A 94 -15.33 3.36 -2.90
CA ALA A 94 -14.42 2.91 -3.96
C ALA A 94 -14.60 1.43 -4.28
N ASN A 95 -15.00 0.62 -3.31
CA ASN A 95 -15.37 -0.79 -3.44
C ASN A 95 -14.35 -1.63 -4.23
N PRO A 96 -13.06 -1.63 -3.85
CA PRO A 96 -12.05 -2.39 -4.57
C PRO A 96 -12.16 -3.89 -4.34
N ILE A 97 -11.78 -4.65 -5.36
CA ILE A 97 -11.43 -6.06 -5.20
C ILE A 97 -9.95 -6.11 -4.87
N ILE A 98 -9.60 -6.66 -3.73
CA ILE A 98 -8.25 -6.62 -3.19
C ILE A 98 -7.58 -7.98 -3.30
N GLU A 99 -6.37 -7.99 -3.88
CA GLU A 99 -5.49 -9.15 -3.86
C GLU A 99 -4.23 -8.75 -3.08
N ALA A 100 -4.00 -9.42 -1.96
CA ALA A 100 -2.89 -9.11 -1.07
C ALA A 100 -1.81 -10.17 -1.16
N SER A 101 -0.54 -9.75 -1.11
CA SER A 101 0.58 -10.67 -0.99
C SER A 101 1.59 -10.15 0.02
N ARG A 102 2.24 -11.10 0.71
CA ARG A 102 3.35 -10.82 1.62
C ARG A 102 4.56 -11.53 1.07
N ASN A 103 5.63 -10.80 0.86
CA ASN A 103 6.79 -11.29 0.14
C ASN A 103 8.04 -11.19 1.01
N ILE A 104 8.85 -12.23 1.00
CA ILE A 104 10.18 -12.20 1.59
C ILE A 104 11.12 -11.77 0.47
N VAL A 105 11.92 -10.74 0.73
CA VAL A 105 12.86 -10.24 -0.26
C VAL A 105 14.02 -11.23 -0.39
N LEU A 106 14.19 -11.78 -1.58
CA LEU A 106 15.27 -12.74 -1.86
C LEU A 106 16.50 -12.05 -2.43
N GLN A 107 16.30 -11.00 -3.21
CA GLN A 107 17.38 -10.23 -3.79
C GLN A 107 16.92 -8.79 -3.97
N ASP A 108 17.73 -7.85 -3.51
CA ASP A 108 17.42 -6.42 -3.57
C ASP A 108 18.64 -5.69 -4.13
N LEU A 109 18.62 -5.43 -5.43
CA LEU A 109 19.68 -4.73 -6.12
C LEU A 109 19.23 -3.30 -6.38
N ARG A 110 20.07 -2.35 -6.01
CA ARG A 110 19.78 -0.92 -6.14
C ARG A 110 20.91 -0.24 -6.87
N VAL A 111 20.56 0.84 -7.59
CA VAL A 111 21.54 1.67 -8.30
C VAL A 111 22.41 2.46 -7.32
#